data_6d6c38635b10c46c9b6f000f0a29174a
#
_entry.id   6d6c38635b10c46c9b6f000f0a29174a
#
_cell.length_a   1.000
_cell.length_b   1.000
_cell.length_c   1.000
_cell.angle_alpha   90.00
_cell.angle_beta   90.00
_cell.angle_gamma   90.00
#
_symmetry.space_group_name_H-M   'P 1'
#
loop_
_entity.id
_entity.type
_entity.pdbx_description
1 polymer ?
#
loop_
_entity_poly.entity_id
_entity_poly.type
_entity_poly.pdbx_seq_one_letter_code
_entity_poly.pdbx_strand_id
1 'polypeptide(L)'
;MKNEQMPPAILGITGIAGPIIAISFILIDVGVSPWFLWSRNALSDLGVHQYGYLFNSGLIVEGILNVFFVISLKRIGIARYVQAMMIASGLSLAMVGVFNEHFGYIHLLFALIYFILFPVSIIIASASATLPGSLRIYGIAGSATAIAVIIVGIGFVFHFVTIKNVGLAVPEFIEAVILALWSIFAGLVVYGTDKNKVSNRSVS
;
A
#
# COMPACT_ATOMS: atom_id res chain seq x y z
N MET A 1 -28.52 8.72 21.29
CA MET A 1 -27.27 9.12 20.63
C MET A 1 -27.22 8.45 19.25
N LYS A 2 -27.41 9.20 18.15
CA LYS A 2 -27.17 8.68 16.80
C LYS A 2 -25.68 8.39 16.71
N ASN A 3 -25.29 7.12 16.45
CA ASN A 3 -23.91 6.78 16.08
C ASN A 3 -23.58 7.58 14.81
N GLU A 4 -22.88 8.68 14.94
CA GLU A 4 -22.27 9.39 13.82
C GLU A 4 -21.09 8.53 13.33
N GLN A 5 -21.43 7.55 12.51
CA GLN A 5 -20.41 6.85 11.74
C GLN A 5 -19.81 7.84 10.75
N MET A 6 -18.46 7.94 10.71
CA MET A 6 -17.77 8.80 9.75
C MET A 6 -18.37 8.63 8.34
N PRO A 7 -18.63 9.74 7.63
CA PRO A 7 -19.16 9.66 6.28
C PRO A 7 -18.23 8.80 5.41
N PRO A 8 -18.74 7.82 4.70
CA PRO A 8 -17.94 6.86 3.94
C PRO A 8 -17.06 7.47 2.85
N ALA A 9 -17.44 8.63 2.31
CA ALA A 9 -16.61 9.41 1.40
C ALA A 9 -15.25 9.78 2.04
N ILE A 10 -15.25 10.16 3.33
CA ILE A 10 -14.02 10.48 4.06
C ILE A 10 -13.10 9.26 4.15
N LEU A 11 -13.65 8.08 4.35
CA LEU A 11 -12.86 6.85 4.39
C LEU A 11 -12.25 6.50 3.02
N GLY A 12 -12.90 6.83 1.90
CA GLY A 12 -12.32 6.71 0.55
C GLY A 12 -11.09 7.61 0.36
N ILE A 13 -11.10 8.81 0.97
CA ILE A 13 -9.96 9.74 0.92
C ILE A 13 -8.72 9.15 1.60
N THR A 14 -8.87 8.31 2.63
CA THR A 14 -7.71 7.70 3.28
C THR A 14 -6.93 6.76 2.35
N GLY A 15 -7.61 6.11 1.39
CA GLY A 15 -6.98 5.31 0.34
C GLY A 15 -6.19 6.14 -0.69
N ILE A 16 -6.45 7.45 -0.74
CA ILE A 16 -5.70 8.39 -1.58
C ILE A 16 -4.54 9.00 -0.77
N ALA A 17 -4.84 9.49 0.42
CA ALA A 17 -3.90 10.24 1.25
C ALA A 17 -2.76 9.35 1.78
N GLY A 18 -3.06 8.13 2.21
CA GLY A 18 -2.06 7.22 2.78
C GLY A 18 -0.87 6.99 1.86
N PRO A 19 -1.08 6.44 0.65
CA PRO A 19 0.00 6.18 -0.29
C PRO A 19 0.76 7.45 -0.72
N ILE A 20 0.05 8.57 -0.90
CA ILE A 20 0.70 9.85 -1.24
C ILE A 20 1.64 10.30 -0.12
N ILE A 21 1.21 10.22 1.14
CA ILE A 21 2.04 10.56 2.30
C ILE A 21 3.26 9.66 2.36
N ALA A 22 3.10 8.34 2.27
CA ALA A 22 4.21 7.40 2.38
C ALA A 22 5.22 7.59 1.25
N ILE A 23 4.77 7.65 0.00
CA ILE A 23 5.68 7.88 -1.14
C ILE A 23 6.38 9.23 -1.03
N SER A 24 5.67 10.30 -0.59
CA SER A 24 6.29 11.60 -0.38
C SER A 24 7.38 11.54 0.69
N PHE A 25 7.14 10.87 1.81
CA PHE A 25 8.12 10.73 2.88
C PHE A 25 9.33 9.90 2.45
N ILE A 26 9.12 8.80 1.71
CA ILE A 26 10.21 8.03 1.11
C ILE A 26 11.06 8.91 0.19
N LEU A 27 10.44 9.65 -0.73
CA LEU A 27 11.18 10.48 -1.68
C LEU A 27 11.90 11.65 -1.02
N ILE A 28 11.31 12.25 0.03
CA ILE A 28 11.97 13.29 0.83
C ILE A 28 13.18 12.69 1.54
N ASP A 29 13.05 11.52 2.17
CA ASP A 29 14.14 10.86 2.88
C ASP A 29 15.28 10.52 1.92
N VAL A 30 14.98 9.95 0.74
CA VAL A 30 15.97 9.76 -0.34
C VAL A 30 16.66 11.06 -0.72
N GLY A 31 15.89 12.15 -0.86
CA GLY A 31 16.43 13.46 -1.26
C GLY A 31 17.38 14.10 -0.24
N VAL A 32 17.20 13.83 1.06
CA VAL A 32 18.06 14.32 2.13
C VAL A 32 19.14 13.32 2.57
N SER A 33 19.18 12.14 1.96
CA SER A 33 20.09 11.03 2.28
C SER A 33 21.14 10.82 1.17
N PRO A 34 22.23 11.60 1.12
CA PRO A 34 23.21 11.55 0.02
C PRO A 34 23.98 10.22 -0.05
N TRP A 35 23.92 9.41 1.00
CA TRP A 35 24.50 8.06 1.06
C TRP A 35 23.64 7.01 0.31
N PHE A 36 22.34 7.29 0.13
CA PHE A 36 21.40 6.33 -0.46
C PHE A 36 21.61 6.20 -1.98
N LEU A 37 21.78 4.97 -2.42
CA LEU A 37 21.98 4.62 -3.83
C LEU A 37 20.98 3.54 -4.25
N TRP A 38 20.10 3.87 -5.19
CA TRP A 38 19.14 2.92 -5.78
C TRP A 38 19.77 1.64 -6.32
N SER A 39 21.06 1.71 -6.67
CA SER A 39 21.84 0.59 -7.22
C SER A 39 22.41 -0.36 -6.17
N ARG A 40 22.30 -0.04 -4.87
CA ARG A 40 22.96 -0.80 -3.80
C ARG A 40 22.07 -1.04 -2.59
N ASN A 41 21.24 -0.07 -2.22
CA ASN A 41 20.46 -0.08 -0.99
C ASN A 41 19.12 -0.80 -1.14
N ALA A 42 18.52 -1.17 -0.01
CA ALA A 42 17.09 -1.40 0.15
C ALA A 42 16.40 -0.07 0.53
N LEU A 43 15.09 0.05 0.32
CA LEU A 43 14.34 1.21 0.85
C LEU A 43 14.33 1.20 2.38
N SER A 44 14.27 0.03 2.98
CA SER A 44 14.30 -0.16 4.44
C SER A 44 15.57 0.37 5.11
N ASP A 45 16.71 0.46 4.36
CA ASP A 45 17.93 1.11 4.85
C ASP A 45 17.68 2.56 5.29
N LEU A 46 16.75 3.26 4.62
CA LEU A 46 16.36 4.62 5.04
C LEU A 46 15.88 4.64 6.48
N GLY A 47 15.09 3.65 6.90
CA GLY A 47 14.47 3.58 8.22
C GLY A 47 15.44 3.45 9.41
N VAL A 48 16.73 3.16 9.16
CA VAL A 48 17.76 2.97 10.22
C VAL A 48 18.86 4.02 10.20
N HIS A 49 18.75 5.04 9.35
CA HIS A 49 19.70 6.14 9.24
C HIS A 49 19.14 7.45 9.81
N GLN A 50 19.89 8.55 9.67
CA GLN A 50 19.68 9.85 10.34
C GLN A 50 18.24 10.39 10.20
N TYR A 51 17.62 10.25 9.05
CA TYR A 51 16.27 10.74 8.75
C TYR A 51 15.23 9.62 8.72
N GLY A 52 15.55 8.44 9.23
CA GLY A 52 14.70 7.24 9.20
C GLY A 52 13.32 7.42 9.83
N TYR A 53 13.12 8.44 10.64
CA TYR A 53 11.80 8.80 11.15
C TYR A 53 10.83 9.21 10.02
N LEU A 54 11.31 9.75 8.89
CA LEU A 54 10.49 10.06 7.72
C LEU A 54 9.96 8.78 7.11
N PHE A 55 10.86 7.88 6.72
CA PHE A 55 10.49 6.57 6.17
C PHE A 55 9.54 5.82 7.09
N ASN A 56 9.94 5.62 8.35
CA ASN A 56 9.19 4.82 9.31
C ASN A 56 7.82 5.42 9.61
N SER A 57 7.72 6.73 9.86
CA SER A 57 6.41 7.37 10.11
C SER A 57 5.51 7.39 8.89
N GLY A 58 6.07 7.51 7.67
CA GLY A 58 5.32 7.39 6.42
C GLY A 58 4.62 6.04 6.31
N LEU A 59 5.33 4.94 6.58
CA LEU A 59 4.77 3.59 6.56
C LEU A 59 3.72 3.36 7.66
N ILE A 60 3.97 3.88 8.88
CA ILE A 60 3.01 3.78 10.00
C ILE A 60 1.71 4.50 9.63
N VAL A 61 1.82 5.74 9.14
CA VAL A 61 0.64 6.54 8.75
C VAL A 61 -0.12 5.88 7.61
N GLU A 62 0.57 5.40 6.57
CA GLU A 62 -0.08 4.69 5.47
C GLU A 62 -0.77 3.42 5.95
N GLY A 63 -0.12 2.60 6.75
CA GLY A 63 -0.69 1.37 7.28
C GLY A 63 -1.99 1.62 8.07
N ILE A 64 -2.01 2.67 8.91
CA ILE A 64 -3.20 3.07 9.65
C ILE A 64 -4.30 3.58 8.71
N LEU A 65 -3.96 4.47 7.76
CA LEU A 65 -4.92 5.01 6.81
C LEU A 65 -5.47 3.92 5.87
N ASN A 66 -4.66 2.92 5.53
CA ASN A 66 -5.08 1.75 4.77
C ASN A 66 -6.18 0.97 5.50
N VAL A 67 -6.07 0.75 6.82
CA VAL A 67 -7.12 0.09 7.60
C VAL A 67 -8.45 0.84 7.49
N PHE A 68 -8.45 2.17 7.61
CA PHE A 68 -9.67 2.98 7.44
C PHE A 68 -10.20 2.92 6.00
N PHE A 69 -9.31 2.97 5.02
CA PHE A 69 -9.67 2.83 3.61
C PHE A 69 -10.36 1.49 3.33
N VAL A 70 -9.80 0.38 3.83
CA VAL A 70 -10.33 -0.96 3.58
C VAL A 70 -11.76 -1.11 4.12
N ILE A 71 -12.09 -0.48 5.24
CA ILE A 71 -13.46 -0.46 5.77
C ILE A 71 -14.44 0.14 4.75
N SER A 72 -14.00 1.13 3.97
CA SER A 72 -14.82 1.76 2.93
C SER A 72 -15.09 0.88 1.72
N LEU A 73 -14.22 -0.09 1.43
CA LEU A 73 -14.30 -0.97 0.25
C LEU A 73 -15.55 -1.85 0.23
N LYS A 74 -16.21 -2.05 1.36
CA LYS A 74 -17.54 -2.68 1.43
C LYS A 74 -18.54 -1.99 0.50
N ARG A 75 -18.39 -0.70 0.23
CA ARG A 75 -19.30 0.10 -0.61
C ARG A 75 -19.23 -0.24 -2.08
N ILE A 76 -18.10 -0.74 -2.54
CA ILE A 76 -17.87 -1.20 -3.90
C ILE A 76 -17.89 -2.72 -4.00
N GLY A 77 -18.46 -3.40 -2.98
CA GLY A 77 -18.76 -4.83 -3.02
C GLY A 77 -17.59 -5.76 -2.68
N ILE A 78 -16.50 -5.25 -2.09
CA ILE A 78 -15.38 -6.12 -1.66
C ILE A 78 -15.82 -6.99 -0.48
N ALA A 79 -15.63 -8.30 -0.61
CA ALA A 79 -16.02 -9.29 0.38
C ALA A 79 -15.26 -9.11 1.72
N ARG A 80 -15.91 -9.45 2.84
CA ARG A 80 -15.32 -9.24 4.19
C ARG A 80 -14.01 -9.97 4.42
N TYR A 81 -13.86 -11.18 3.89
CA TYR A 81 -12.62 -11.94 4.02
C TYR A 81 -11.45 -11.26 3.29
N VAL A 82 -11.72 -10.64 2.12
CA VAL A 82 -10.70 -9.86 1.39
C VAL A 82 -10.36 -8.59 2.16
N GLN A 83 -11.36 -7.91 2.73
CA GLN A 83 -11.10 -6.76 3.61
C GLN A 83 -10.23 -7.16 4.82
N ALA A 84 -10.48 -8.32 5.44
CA ALA A 84 -9.65 -8.81 6.54
C ALA A 84 -8.19 -9.05 6.11
N MET A 85 -7.96 -9.61 4.91
CA MET A 85 -6.61 -9.77 4.34
C MET A 85 -5.94 -8.41 4.12
N MET A 86 -6.65 -7.44 3.54
CA MET A 86 -6.14 -6.08 3.32
C MET A 86 -5.85 -5.34 4.64
N ILE A 87 -6.69 -5.51 5.68
CA ILE A 87 -6.45 -4.96 7.01
C ILE A 87 -5.18 -5.57 7.62
N ALA A 88 -5.01 -6.88 7.54
CA ALA A 88 -3.81 -7.56 8.02
C ALA A 88 -2.55 -7.02 7.31
N SER A 89 -2.65 -6.78 5.99
CA SER A 89 -1.56 -6.17 5.21
C SER A 89 -1.26 -4.74 5.67
N GLY A 90 -2.28 -3.90 5.86
CA GLY A 90 -2.10 -2.52 6.34
C GLY A 90 -1.47 -2.45 7.73
N LEU A 91 -1.92 -3.34 8.64
CA LEU A 91 -1.29 -3.47 9.96
C LEU A 91 0.17 -3.93 9.84
N SER A 92 0.46 -4.87 8.94
CA SER A 92 1.84 -5.31 8.69
C SER A 92 2.70 -4.17 8.15
N LEU A 93 2.19 -3.34 7.26
CA LEU A 93 2.92 -2.16 6.78
C LEU A 93 3.25 -1.19 7.93
N ALA A 94 2.29 -0.92 8.82
CA ALA A 94 2.57 -0.11 10.00
C ALA A 94 3.64 -0.76 10.89
N MET A 95 3.62 -2.10 11.04
CA MET A 95 4.65 -2.82 11.80
C MET A 95 6.02 -2.78 11.14
N VAL A 96 6.13 -2.70 9.81
CA VAL A 96 7.41 -2.45 9.10
C VAL A 96 8.02 -1.13 9.56
N GLY A 97 7.22 -0.09 9.72
CA GLY A 97 7.69 1.21 10.24
C GLY A 97 8.02 1.20 11.74
N VAL A 98 7.32 0.39 12.54
CA VAL A 98 7.61 0.24 14.00
C VAL A 98 8.84 -0.62 14.23
N PHE A 99 8.91 -1.76 13.59
CA PHE A 99 10.04 -2.69 13.62
C PHE A 99 10.91 -2.45 12.39
N ASN A 100 11.70 -1.38 12.41
CA ASN A 100 12.61 -1.06 11.31
C ASN A 100 13.66 -2.16 11.13
N GLU A 101 14.54 -2.02 10.16
CA GLU A 101 15.51 -3.04 9.75
C GLU A 101 16.46 -3.50 10.87
N HIS A 102 16.68 -2.70 11.93
CA HIS A 102 17.44 -3.15 13.11
C HIS A 102 16.82 -4.37 13.80
N PHE A 103 15.53 -4.62 13.63
CA PHE A 103 14.83 -5.80 14.14
C PHE A 103 14.99 -7.04 13.26
N GLY A 104 15.74 -6.98 12.16
CA GLY A 104 16.10 -8.11 11.31
C GLY A 104 14.90 -8.93 10.84
N TYR A 105 14.79 -10.20 11.30
CA TYR A 105 13.73 -11.11 10.86
C TYR A 105 12.30 -10.64 11.17
N ILE A 106 12.09 -9.87 12.22
CA ILE A 106 10.77 -9.32 12.56
C ILE A 106 10.35 -8.30 11.49
N HIS A 107 11.26 -7.40 11.10
CA HIS A 107 11.04 -6.47 10.00
C HIS A 107 10.73 -7.22 8.69
N LEU A 108 11.57 -8.17 8.32
CA LEU A 108 11.39 -8.96 7.12
C LEU A 108 10.05 -9.71 7.09
N LEU A 109 9.64 -10.28 8.23
CA LEU A 109 8.34 -10.98 8.34
C LEU A 109 7.17 -10.05 7.99
N PHE A 110 7.11 -8.86 8.60
CA PHE A 110 6.05 -7.89 8.32
C PHE A 110 6.10 -7.34 6.90
N ALA A 111 7.30 -7.10 6.37
CA ALA A 111 7.49 -6.70 4.98
C ALA A 111 6.95 -7.77 4.02
N LEU A 112 7.32 -9.04 4.19
CA LEU A 112 6.82 -10.15 3.36
C LEU A 112 5.29 -10.31 3.47
N ILE A 113 4.72 -10.18 4.67
CA ILE A 113 3.26 -10.22 4.83
C ILE A 113 2.61 -9.11 4.01
N TYR A 114 3.11 -7.89 4.09
CA TYR A 114 2.56 -6.78 3.32
C TYR A 114 2.70 -7.00 1.81
N PHE A 115 3.90 -7.22 1.34
CA PHE A 115 4.23 -7.32 -0.09
C PHE A 115 3.63 -8.55 -0.79
N ILE A 116 3.23 -9.58 -0.06
CA ILE A 116 2.56 -10.75 -0.62
C ILE A 116 1.04 -10.64 -0.44
N LEU A 117 0.58 -10.36 0.78
CA LEU A 117 -0.83 -10.46 1.11
C LEU A 117 -1.66 -9.35 0.48
N PHE A 118 -1.10 -8.12 0.38
CA PHE A 118 -1.84 -7.01 -0.20
C PHE A 118 -2.11 -7.20 -1.70
N PRO A 119 -1.12 -7.48 -2.59
CA PRO A 119 -1.38 -7.73 -3.99
C PRO A 119 -2.26 -8.97 -4.23
N VAL A 120 -2.10 -10.05 -3.44
CA VAL A 120 -2.98 -11.22 -3.52
C VAL A 120 -4.44 -10.83 -3.21
N SER A 121 -4.64 -10.02 -2.17
CA SER A 121 -5.99 -9.56 -1.82
C SER A 121 -6.59 -8.64 -2.90
N ILE A 122 -5.77 -7.82 -3.58
CA ILE A 122 -6.20 -7.00 -4.71
C ILE A 122 -6.61 -7.88 -5.90
N ILE A 123 -5.88 -8.95 -6.22
CA ILE A 123 -6.25 -9.89 -7.28
C ILE A 123 -7.63 -10.51 -6.98
N ILE A 124 -7.83 -11.00 -5.76
CA ILE A 124 -9.10 -11.60 -5.35
C ILE A 124 -10.24 -10.57 -5.41
N ALA A 125 -10.01 -9.35 -4.93
CA ALA A 125 -10.98 -8.26 -5.03
C ALA A 125 -11.32 -7.94 -6.50
N SER A 126 -10.31 -7.88 -7.35
CA SER A 126 -10.43 -7.52 -8.76
C SER A 126 -11.06 -8.62 -9.61
N ALA A 127 -11.02 -9.87 -9.16
CA ALA A 127 -11.78 -10.96 -9.76
C ALA A 127 -13.30 -10.81 -9.55
N SER A 128 -13.75 -9.98 -8.59
CA SER A 128 -15.16 -9.67 -8.36
C SER A 128 -15.75 -8.89 -9.53
N ALA A 129 -16.98 -9.24 -9.93
CA ALA A 129 -17.70 -8.56 -11.00
C ALA A 129 -18.21 -7.16 -10.63
N THR A 130 -18.10 -6.77 -9.35
CA THR A 130 -18.67 -5.50 -8.84
C THR A 130 -17.76 -4.28 -9.06
N LEU A 131 -16.47 -4.49 -9.34
CA LEU A 131 -15.53 -3.39 -9.59
C LEU A 131 -15.63 -2.87 -11.04
N PRO A 132 -15.39 -1.55 -11.26
CA PRO A 132 -15.23 -1.00 -12.60
C PRO A 132 -14.17 -1.76 -13.42
N GLY A 133 -14.42 -1.96 -14.72
CA GLY A 133 -13.54 -2.78 -15.58
C GLY A 133 -12.08 -2.32 -15.58
N SER A 134 -11.83 -1.00 -15.62
CA SER A 134 -10.47 -0.43 -15.54
C SER A 134 -9.76 -0.77 -14.23
N LEU A 135 -10.47 -0.66 -13.10
CA LEU A 135 -9.91 -0.99 -11.78
C LEU A 135 -9.64 -2.49 -11.63
N ARG A 136 -10.49 -3.34 -12.23
CA ARG A 136 -10.29 -4.80 -12.29
C ARG A 136 -9.04 -5.17 -13.07
N ILE A 137 -8.91 -4.64 -14.29
CA ILE A 137 -7.77 -4.93 -15.16
C ILE A 137 -6.47 -4.47 -14.49
N TYR A 138 -6.45 -3.23 -13.98
CA TYR A 138 -5.28 -2.73 -13.27
C TYR A 138 -4.97 -3.56 -12.02
N GLY A 139 -5.99 -3.91 -11.23
CA GLY A 139 -5.81 -4.70 -10.02
C GLY A 139 -5.21 -6.09 -10.31
N ILE A 140 -5.65 -6.79 -11.34
CA ILE A 140 -5.11 -8.09 -11.71
C ILE A 140 -3.70 -7.93 -12.30
N ALA A 141 -3.55 -7.12 -13.34
CA ALA A 141 -2.27 -6.99 -14.04
C ALA A 141 -1.21 -6.31 -13.16
N GLY A 142 -1.56 -5.22 -12.46
CA GLY A 142 -0.65 -4.52 -11.55
C GLY A 142 -0.20 -5.41 -10.41
N SER A 143 -1.13 -6.10 -9.73
CA SER A 143 -0.74 -6.97 -8.62
C SER A 143 0.04 -8.22 -9.08
N ALA A 144 -0.24 -8.77 -10.25
CA ALA A 144 0.59 -9.84 -10.81
C ALA A 144 2.02 -9.33 -11.11
N THR A 145 2.16 -8.11 -11.62
CA THR A 145 3.45 -7.46 -11.79
C THR A 145 4.15 -7.20 -10.45
N ALA A 146 3.42 -6.71 -9.44
CA ALA A 146 3.94 -6.49 -8.09
C ALA A 146 4.49 -7.80 -7.49
N ILE A 147 3.74 -8.90 -7.58
CA ILE A 147 4.21 -10.21 -7.13
C ILE A 147 5.46 -10.66 -7.87
N ALA A 148 5.52 -10.48 -9.20
CA ALA A 148 6.71 -10.82 -9.96
C ALA A 148 7.93 -9.99 -9.54
N VAL A 149 7.74 -8.71 -9.27
CA VAL A 149 8.78 -7.79 -8.82
C VAL A 149 9.29 -8.16 -7.43
N ILE A 150 8.40 -8.51 -6.48
CA ILE A 150 8.84 -8.92 -5.14
C ILE A 150 9.53 -10.28 -5.14
N ILE A 151 9.18 -11.19 -6.04
CA ILE A 151 9.92 -12.45 -6.22
C ILE A 151 11.38 -12.14 -6.62
N VAL A 152 11.60 -11.17 -7.50
CA VAL A 152 12.94 -10.69 -7.83
C VAL A 152 13.61 -10.07 -6.59
N GLY A 153 12.90 -9.25 -5.83
CA GLY A 153 13.38 -8.67 -4.57
C GLY A 153 13.81 -9.73 -3.55
N ILE A 154 12.99 -10.77 -3.35
CA ILE A 154 13.36 -11.93 -2.52
C ILE A 154 14.65 -12.58 -3.03
N GLY A 155 14.80 -12.70 -4.35
CA GLY A 155 16.02 -13.19 -4.96
C GLY A 155 17.27 -12.36 -4.63
N PHE A 156 17.13 -11.02 -4.50
CA PHE A 156 18.21 -10.16 -4.00
C PHE A 156 18.54 -10.44 -2.54
N VAL A 157 17.52 -10.52 -1.66
CA VAL A 157 17.71 -10.78 -0.21
C VAL A 157 18.47 -12.08 0.03
N PHE A 158 18.15 -13.14 -0.70
CA PHE A 158 18.78 -14.45 -0.56
C PHE A 158 19.95 -14.69 -1.52
N HIS A 159 20.42 -13.65 -2.23
CA HIS A 159 21.54 -13.70 -3.17
C HIS A 159 21.39 -14.70 -4.34
N PHE A 160 20.15 -15.07 -4.71
CA PHE A 160 19.86 -15.90 -5.89
C PHE A 160 19.81 -15.08 -7.19
N VAL A 161 19.54 -13.77 -7.06
CA VAL A 161 19.46 -12.85 -8.19
C VAL A 161 20.40 -11.69 -7.95
N THR A 162 21.16 -11.32 -8.98
CA THR A 162 22.00 -10.12 -8.98
C THR A 162 21.84 -9.43 -10.33
N ILE A 163 21.38 -8.18 -10.31
CA ILE A 163 21.28 -7.35 -11.51
C ILE A 163 22.26 -6.19 -11.35
N LYS A 164 23.14 -6.01 -12.35
CA LYS A 164 24.16 -4.96 -12.31
C LYS A 164 23.49 -3.59 -12.16
N ASN A 165 23.96 -2.80 -11.20
CA ASN A 165 23.48 -1.45 -10.89
C ASN A 165 22.00 -1.36 -10.44
N VAL A 166 21.44 -2.45 -9.91
CA VAL A 166 20.08 -2.47 -9.33
C VAL A 166 20.18 -3.01 -7.91
N GLY A 167 19.76 -2.22 -6.92
CA GLY A 167 19.62 -2.62 -5.53
C GLY A 167 18.18 -3.04 -5.21
N LEU A 168 17.97 -3.56 -4.01
CA LEU A 168 16.64 -4.02 -3.54
C LEU A 168 15.61 -2.86 -3.49
N ALA A 169 16.06 -1.62 -3.29
CA ALA A 169 15.19 -0.44 -3.30
C ALA A 169 14.36 -0.30 -4.57
N VAL A 170 14.88 -0.75 -5.72
CA VAL A 170 14.19 -0.63 -7.01
C VAL A 170 12.93 -1.51 -7.05
N PRO A 171 12.99 -2.84 -6.83
CA PRO A 171 11.78 -3.67 -6.79
C PRO A 171 10.83 -3.24 -5.67
N GLU A 172 11.30 -2.90 -4.47
CA GLU A 172 10.45 -2.42 -3.38
C GLU A 172 9.67 -1.17 -3.77
N PHE A 173 10.32 -0.19 -4.40
CA PHE A 173 9.66 1.05 -4.80
C PHE A 173 8.67 0.84 -5.95
N ILE A 174 9.02 0.02 -6.95
CA ILE A 174 8.11 -0.31 -8.06
C ILE A 174 6.83 -0.96 -7.51
N GLU A 175 6.97 -1.93 -6.62
CA GLU A 175 5.82 -2.59 -6.01
C GLU A 175 4.98 -1.59 -5.19
N ALA A 176 5.62 -0.79 -4.33
CA ALA A 176 4.94 0.23 -3.54
C ALA A 176 4.11 1.19 -4.42
N VAL A 177 4.66 1.65 -5.56
CA VAL A 177 3.95 2.53 -6.50
C VAL A 177 2.77 1.81 -7.16
N ILE A 178 2.93 0.56 -7.58
CA ILE A 178 1.84 -0.21 -8.18
C ILE A 178 0.68 -0.36 -7.21
N LEU A 179 0.95 -0.72 -5.96
CA LEU A 179 -0.05 -0.91 -4.92
C LEU A 179 -0.71 0.42 -4.50
N ALA A 180 0.08 1.49 -4.42
CA ALA A 180 -0.39 2.84 -4.16
C ALA A 180 -1.39 3.31 -5.22
N LEU A 181 -1.11 3.12 -6.50
CA LEU A 181 -1.99 3.51 -7.59
C LEU A 181 -3.33 2.76 -7.52
N TRP A 182 -3.32 1.47 -7.19
CA TRP A 182 -4.58 0.74 -7.00
C TRP A 182 -5.40 1.32 -5.84
N SER A 183 -4.77 1.60 -4.70
CA SER A 183 -5.43 2.20 -3.53
C SER A 183 -6.03 3.57 -3.86
N ILE A 184 -5.30 4.41 -4.59
CA ILE A 184 -5.77 5.73 -5.05
C ILE A 184 -6.98 5.58 -5.97
N PHE A 185 -6.92 4.73 -7.00
CA PHE A 185 -8.03 4.53 -7.93
C PHE A 185 -9.26 3.95 -7.22
N ALA A 186 -9.09 2.97 -6.34
CA ALA A 186 -10.19 2.41 -5.56
C ALA A 186 -10.78 3.46 -4.59
N GLY A 187 -9.95 4.30 -3.98
CA GLY A 187 -10.37 5.42 -3.13
C GLY A 187 -11.22 6.44 -3.90
N LEU A 188 -10.83 6.79 -5.14
CA LEU A 188 -11.61 7.67 -6.02
C LEU A 188 -12.97 7.06 -6.38
N VAL A 189 -13.02 5.76 -6.65
CA VAL A 189 -14.29 5.05 -6.95
C VAL A 189 -15.21 5.07 -5.74
N VAL A 190 -14.71 4.80 -4.53
CA VAL A 190 -15.49 4.87 -3.28
C VAL A 190 -16.02 6.28 -3.06
N TYR A 191 -15.17 7.29 -3.20
CA TYR A 191 -15.54 8.70 -3.05
C TYR A 191 -16.64 9.13 -4.03
N GLY A 192 -16.51 8.75 -5.30
CA GLY A 192 -17.49 9.08 -6.35
C GLY A 192 -18.85 8.40 -6.12
N THR A 193 -18.87 7.17 -5.61
CA THR A 193 -20.10 6.43 -5.32
C THR A 193 -20.96 7.11 -4.26
N ASP A 194 -20.34 7.71 -3.26
CA ASP A 194 -21.08 8.41 -2.20
C ASP A 194 -21.64 9.77 -2.65
N LYS A 195 -20.90 10.49 -3.49
CA LYS A 195 -21.33 11.79 -4.02
C LYS A 195 -22.64 11.67 -4.83
N ASN A 196 -22.74 10.61 -5.65
CA ASN A 196 -23.94 10.33 -6.44
C ASN A 196 -25.16 9.95 -5.58
N LYS A 197 -24.96 9.25 -4.46
CA LYS A 197 -26.04 8.90 -3.53
C LYS A 197 -26.59 10.11 -2.77
N VAL A 198 -25.73 11.07 -2.44
CA VAL A 198 -26.16 12.33 -1.76
C VAL A 198 -26.93 13.22 -2.73
N SER A 199 -26.45 13.37 -3.97
CA SER A 199 -27.12 14.17 -5.00
C SER A 199 -28.54 13.66 -5.32
N ASN A 200 -28.71 12.34 -5.44
CA ASN A 200 -30.03 11.74 -5.74
C ASN A 200 -31.01 11.84 -4.57
N ARG A 201 -30.56 11.98 -3.32
CA ARG A 201 -31.43 12.20 -2.15
C ARG A 201 -31.87 13.64 -1.98
N SER A 202 -31.18 14.60 -2.57
CA SER A 202 -31.57 16.03 -2.53
C SER A 202 -32.58 16.42 -3.62
N VAL A 203 -32.85 15.53 -4.57
CA VAL A 203 -33.75 15.74 -5.72
C VAL A 203 -35.08 14.97 -5.54
N SER A 204 -35.19 14.08 -4.56
CA SER A 204 -36.40 13.33 -4.20
C SER A 204 -37.08 13.96 -2.98
#